data_5fc9aef2e8b3d74a7ace73be2ef868ff
#
_entry.id   5fc9aef2e8b3d74a7ace73be2ef868ff
#
_cell.length_a   1.000
_cell.length_b   1.000
_cell.length_c   1.000
_cell.angle_alpha   90.00
_cell.angle_beta   90.00
_cell.angle_gamma   90.00
#
_symmetry.space_group_name_H-M   'P 1'
#
loop_
_entity.id
_entity.type
_entity.pdbx_description
1 polymer ?
#
loop_
_entity_poly.entity_id
_entity_poly.type
_entity_poly.pdbx_seq_one_letter_code
_entity_poly.pdbx_strand_id
1 'polypeptide(L)'
;KLSQAITEKTKVIIPVDLGGVICDYDKIFAAIENYKHLFNPANDIQKAFGRIVVMADAAHAFGAQWHGRMCGEIADFTSFSFHAVKNLTTAEGGALTWRSISGIDNEWLYKQFQLLSLHGQNKDALAKTQLGAWEYDIIAPNFKCNMTDIMAGIGLAQLKRYPEMLHRRREIIGRYD
;
A
#
# COMPACT_ATOMS: atom_id res chain seq x y z
N LYS A 1 13.78 20.17 6.04
CA LYS A 1 12.97 19.70 7.21
C LYS A 1 13.03 18.18 7.37
N LEU A 2 12.77 17.38 6.30
CA LEU A 2 12.84 15.90 6.39
C LEU A 2 14.22 15.43 6.84
N SER A 3 15.27 15.92 6.21
CA SER A 3 16.68 15.58 6.53
C SER A 3 17.05 15.83 7.99
N GLN A 4 16.45 16.84 8.63
CA GLN A 4 16.69 17.18 10.04
C GLN A 4 15.97 16.21 11.02
N ALA A 5 14.98 15.45 10.54
CA ALA A 5 14.22 14.49 11.33
C ALA A 5 14.76 13.06 11.24
N ILE A 6 15.64 12.78 10.26
CA ILE A 6 16.24 11.46 10.10
C ILE A 6 17.33 11.25 11.17
N THR A 7 17.20 10.13 11.89
CA THR A 7 18.15 9.69 12.91
C THR A 7 18.45 8.20 12.75
N GLU A 8 19.36 7.66 13.51
CA GLU A 8 19.65 6.20 13.56
C GLU A 8 18.44 5.33 13.97
N LYS A 9 17.44 5.94 14.64
CA LYS A 9 16.19 5.28 15.01
C LYS A 9 15.16 5.24 13.88
N THR A 10 15.34 6.06 12.83
CA THR A 10 14.39 6.15 11.72
C THR A 10 14.45 4.88 10.87
N LYS A 11 13.36 4.13 10.79
CA LYS A 11 13.26 2.90 10.00
C LYS A 11 12.29 3.02 8.82
N VAL A 12 11.27 3.88 8.96
CA VAL A 12 10.24 4.11 7.94
C VAL A 12 9.95 5.60 7.85
N ILE A 13 9.70 6.08 6.64
CA ILE A 13 9.12 7.40 6.36
C ILE A 13 7.76 7.16 5.73
N ILE A 14 6.72 7.81 6.27
CA ILE A 14 5.34 7.69 5.79
C ILE A 14 4.89 9.04 5.21
N PRO A 15 5.14 9.31 3.92
CA PRO A 15 4.57 10.48 3.25
C PRO A 15 3.08 10.28 3.04
N VAL A 16 2.30 11.35 3.16
CA VAL A 16 0.86 11.35 2.90
C VAL A 16 0.58 12.11 1.61
N ASP A 17 0.05 11.43 0.60
CA ASP A 17 -0.34 12.01 -0.70
C ASP A 17 -1.72 12.69 -0.57
N LEU A 18 -1.75 13.75 0.24
CA LEU A 18 -2.96 14.41 0.71
C LEU A 18 -3.71 15.06 -0.47
N GLY A 19 -5.02 14.82 -0.54
CA GLY A 19 -5.88 15.36 -1.61
C GLY A 19 -5.54 14.81 -3.00
N GLY A 20 -4.72 13.74 -3.09
CA GLY A 20 -4.24 13.19 -4.36
C GLY A 20 -3.02 13.92 -4.94
N VAL A 21 -2.47 14.87 -4.19
CA VAL A 21 -1.21 15.53 -4.55
C VAL A 21 -0.05 14.64 -4.11
N ILE A 22 0.65 14.10 -5.11
CA ILE A 22 1.78 13.19 -4.85
C ILE A 22 2.94 13.97 -4.23
N CYS A 23 3.51 13.44 -3.14
CA CYS A 23 4.70 13.97 -2.51
C CYS A 23 5.90 13.94 -3.46
N ASP A 24 6.88 14.82 -3.24
CA ASP A 24 8.14 14.82 -3.99
C ASP A 24 9.02 13.62 -3.57
N TYR A 25 8.72 12.45 -4.17
CA TYR A 25 9.43 11.22 -3.84
C TYR A 25 10.90 11.26 -4.22
N ASP A 26 11.28 12.04 -5.25
CA ASP A 26 12.68 12.17 -5.64
C ASP A 26 13.49 12.83 -4.50
N LYS A 27 12.96 13.87 -3.88
CA LYS A 27 13.58 14.50 -2.70
C LYS A 27 13.54 13.61 -1.46
N ILE A 28 12.50 12.80 -1.29
CA ILE A 28 12.41 11.85 -0.17
C ILE A 28 13.49 10.79 -0.30
N PHE A 29 13.60 10.14 -1.47
CA PHE A 29 14.64 9.13 -1.71
C PHE A 29 16.06 9.72 -1.68
N ALA A 30 16.28 10.92 -2.22
CA ALA A 30 17.55 11.61 -2.11
C ALA A 30 17.95 11.89 -0.64
N ALA A 31 16.99 12.31 0.19
CA ALA A 31 17.23 12.49 1.61
C ALA A 31 17.60 11.15 2.30
N ILE A 32 16.91 10.06 1.98
CA ILE A 32 17.19 8.73 2.52
C ILE A 32 18.61 8.29 2.15
N GLU A 33 19.02 8.46 0.89
CA GLU A 33 20.36 8.06 0.43
C GLU A 33 21.45 8.88 1.11
N ASN A 34 21.27 10.19 1.26
CA ASN A 34 22.22 11.06 1.96
C ASN A 34 22.43 10.68 3.43
N TYR A 35 21.40 10.12 4.09
CA TYR A 35 21.45 9.72 5.50
C TYR A 35 21.48 8.19 5.70
N LYS A 36 21.77 7.43 4.65
CA LYS A 36 21.83 5.97 4.70
C LYS A 36 22.85 5.43 5.71
N HIS A 37 23.93 6.16 5.94
CA HIS A 37 24.96 5.83 6.93
C HIS A 37 24.42 5.77 8.38
N LEU A 38 23.29 6.42 8.67
CA LEU A 38 22.61 6.35 9.98
C LEU A 38 21.72 5.11 10.11
N PHE A 39 21.43 4.43 9.00
CA PHE A 39 20.49 3.32 9.03
C PHE A 39 21.15 2.07 9.64
N ASN A 40 20.64 1.63 10.78
CA ASN A 40 21.08 0.41 11.46
C ASN A 40 19.94 -0.63 11.43
N PRO A 41 20.02 -1.70 10.60
CA PRO A 41 18.95 -2.69 10.48
C PRO A 41 18.84 -3.54 11.75
N ALA A 42 17.61 -3.75 12.24
CA ALA A 42 17.30 -4.53 13.42
C ALA A 42 16.87 -5.99 13.11
N ASN A 43 16.58 -6.31 11.85
CA ASN A 43 16.14 -7.62 11.40
C ASN A 43 16.51 -7.85 9.91
N ASP A 44 16.27 -9.07 9.42
CA ASP A 44 16.70 -9.47 8.08
C ASP A 44 15.90 -8.74 6.97
N ILE A 45 14.64 -8.40 7.21
CA ILE A 45 13.86 -7.59 6.27
C ILE A 45 14.49 -6.20 6.12
N GLN A 46 14.85 -5.55 7.23
CA GLN A 46 15.52 -4.25 7.20
C GLN A 46 16.91 -4.35 6.55
N LYS A 47 17.64 -5.45 6.75
CA LYS A 47 18.92 -5.71 6.06
C LYS A 47 18.72 -5.81 4.54
N ALA A 48 17.69 -6.50 4.08
CA ALA A 48 17.37 -6.64 2.66
C ALA A 48 17.05 -5.27 2.01
N PHE A 49 16.39 -4.37 2.72
CA PHE A 49 16.19 -2.98 2.25
C PHE A 49 17.49 -2.17 2.24
N GLY A 50 18.36 -2.35 3.22
CA GLY A 50 19.62 -1.64 3.37
C GLY A 50 19.49 -0.11 3.54
N ARG A 51 18.27 0.39 3.76
CA ARG A 51 17.93 1.81 3.95
C ARG A 51 16.57 1.98 4.63
N ILE A 52 16.25 3.22 4.96
CA ILE A 52 14.92 3.61 5.44
C ILE A 52 13.87 3.27 4.37
N VAL A 53 12.78 2.63 4.79
CA VAL A 53 11.65 2.24 3.94
C VAL A 53 10.72 3.43 3.72
N VAL A 54 10.16 3.56 2.53
CA VAL A 54 9.12 4.55 2.21
C VAL A 54 7.79 3.84 2.08
N MET A 55 6.85 4.17 2.97
CA MET A 55 5.49 3.64 2.96
C MET A 55 4.50 4.78 2.70
N ALA A 56 4.03 4.92 1.48
CA ALA A 56 3.09 5.98 1.12
C ALA A 56 1.69 5.74 1.74
N ASP A 57 1.17 6.74 2.41
CA ASP A 57 -0.26 6.84 2.68
C ASP A 57 -0.92 7.54 1.49
N ALA A 58 -1.45 6.74 0.58
CA ALA A 58 -2.12 7.18 -0.63
C ALA A 58 -3.65 7.06 -0.53
N ALA A 59 -4.19 7.20 0.69
CA ALA A 59 -5.63 7.12 0.93
C ALA A 59 -6.46 8.09 0.07
N HIS A 60 -5.86 9.15 -0.45
CA HIS A 60 -6.50 10.13 -1.36
C HIS A 60 -5.99 10.06 -2.81
N ALA A 61 -5.02 9.20 -3.11
CA ALA A 61 -4.24 9.29 -4.35
C ALA A 61 -4.44 8.11 -5.31
N PHE A 62 -5.49 7.29 -5.14
CA PHE A 62 -5.79 6.23 -6.09
C PHE A 62 -6.04 6.82 -7.49
N GLY A 63 -5.26 6.38 -8.48
CA GLY A 63 -5.32 6.88 -9.86
C GLY A 63 -4.47 8.14 -10.14
N ALA A 64 -3.80 8.71 -9.14
CA ALA A 64 -2.86 9.81 -9.34
C ALA A 64 -1.55 9.31 -9.98
N GLN A 65 -0.84 10.22 -10.66
CA GLN A 65 0.41 9.91 -11.36
C GLN A 65 1.50 10.90 -10.98
N TRP A 66 2.74 10.42 -10.94
CA TRP A 66 3.96 11.19 -10.72
C TRP A 66 4.99 10.81 -11.79
N HIS A 67 5.39 11.78 -12.62
CA HIS A 67 6.33 11.57 -13.73
C HIS A 67 5.95 10.37 -14.63
N GLY A 68 4.65 10.22 -14.94
CA GLY A 68 4.11 9.14 -15.77
C GLY A 68 3.99 7.78 -15.08
N ARG A 69 4.34 7.65 -13.79
CA ARG A 69 4.18 6.44 -12.99
C ARG A 69 2.91 6.54 -12.13
N MET A 70 2.20 5.44 -12.02
CA MET A 70 1.02 5.40 -11.15
C MET A 70 1.43 5.48 -9.68
N CYS A 71 0.63 6.19 -8.87
CA CYS A 71 0.69 6.05 -7.43
C CYS A 71 0.53 4.57 -7.08
N GLY A 72 1.37 4.04 -6.24
CA GLY A 72 1.46 2.59 -5.96
C GLY A 72 2.67 1.91 -6.59
N GLU A 73 3.35 2.56 -7.55
CA GLU A 73 4.59 2.07 -8.18
C GLU A 73 5.83 2.86 -7.72
N ILE A 74 5.66 3.90 -6.90
CA ILE A 74 6.70 4.87 -6.60
C ILE A 74 7.40 4.55 -5.28
N ALA A 75 6.63 4.46 -4.19
CA ALA A 75 7.13 4.10 -2.87
C ALA A 75 7.45 2.61 -2.76
N ASP A 76 8.12 2.18 -1.70
CA ASP A 76 8.38 0.76 -1.44
C ASP A 76 7.08 0.02 -1.15
N PHE A 77 6.22 0.63 -0.34
CA PHE A 77 4.84 0.21 -0.08
C PHE A 77 3.90 1.38 -0.28
N THR A 78 2.68 1.12 -0.72
CA THR A 78 1.64 2.14 -0.88
C THR A 78 0.31 1.59 -0.38
N SER A 79 -0.28 2.28 0.59
CA SER A 79 -1.61 1.95 1.11
C SER A 79 -2.68 2.84 0.51
N PHE A 80 -3.79 2.24 0.08
CA PHE A 80 -4.97 2.92 -0.47
C PHE A 80 -6.18 2.70 0.43
N SER A 81 -7.04 3.69 0.51
CA SER A 81 -8.35 3.59 1.15
C SER A 81 -9.46 3.55 0.10
N PHE A 82 -10.41 2.65 0.28
CA PHE A 82 -11.65 2.54 -0.50
C PHE A 82 -12.88 2.81 0.38
N HIS A 83 -12.70 3.59 1.46
CA HIS A 83 -13.79 4.09 2.27
C HIS A 83 -14.80 4.89 1.42
N ALA A 84 -16.04 5.02 1.90
CA ALA A 84 -17.17 5.58 1.17
C ALA A 84 -16.92 6.94 0.50
N VAL A 85 -16.09 7.81 1.07
CA VAL A 85 -15.81 9.16 0.55
C VAL A 85 -14.60 9.24 -0.39
N LYS A 86 -13.93 8.11 -0.68
CA LYS A 86 -12.74 8.09 -1.54
C LYS A 86 -13.08 8.10 -3.02
N ASN A 87 -12.09 8.39 -3.84
CA ASN A 87 -12.25 8.48 -5.29
C ASN A 87 -12.75 7.18 -5.94
N LEU A 88 -12.27 6.04 -5.47
CA LEU A 88 -12.82 4.71 -5.71
C LEU A 88 -13.28 4.19 -4.35
N THR A 89 -14.49 3.63 -4.28
CA THR A 89 -15.03 3.15 -3.00
C THR A 89 -15.57 1.71 -3.11
N THR A 90 -15.43 0.99 -2.01
CA THR A 90 -16.09 -0.31 -1.77
C THR A 90 -16.99 -0.25 -0.53
N ALA A 91 -17.47 0.96 -0.16
CA ALA A 91 -18.06 1.35 1.12
C ALA A 91 -17.01 1.34 2.24
N GLU A 92 -16.42 0.21 2.53
CA GLU A 92 -15.23 0.02 3.35
C GLU A 92 -14.25 -0.88 2.61
N GLY A 93 -12.95 -0.57 2.70
CA GLY A 93 -11.92 -1.36 2.07
C GLY A 93 -10.64 -0.59 1.85
N GLY A 94 -9.66 -1.27 1.29
CA GLY A 94 -8.37 -0.72 0.94
C GLY A 94 -7.54 -1.73 0.14
N ALA A 95 -6.39 -1.28 -0.30
CA ALA A 95 -5.40 -2.11 -0.95
C ALA A 95 -3.99 -1.69 -0.51
N LEU A 96 -3.09 -2.64 -0.57
CA LEU A 96 -1.66 -2.41 -0.39
C LEU A 96 -0.93 -2.88 -1.65
N THR A 97 -0.07 -2.04 -2.18
CA THR A 97 0.87 -2.40 -3.24
C THR A 97 2.31 -2.28 -2.74
N TRP A 98 3.23 -3.00 -3.36
CA TRP A 98 4.65 -2.91 -3.05
C TRP A 98 5.51 -3.15 -4.27
N ARG A 99 6.71 -2.65 -4.22
CA ARG A 99 7.75 -2.92 -5.21
C ARG A 99 8.51 -4.18 -4.82
N SER A 100 9.01 -4.92 -5.81
CA SER A 100 9.90 -6.04 -5.53
C SER A 100 11.13 -5.60 -4.73
N ILE A 101 11.43 -6.34 -3.67
CA ILE A 101 12.52 -6.06 -2.75
C ILE A 101 13.58 -7.14 -2.97
N SER A 102 14.81 -6.71 -3.27
CA SER A 102 15.92 -7.65 -3.46
C SER A 102 16.13 -8.50 -2.20
N GLY A 103 16.21 -9.82 -2.38
CA GLY A 103 16.40 -10.76 -1.26
C GLY A 103 15.12 -11.11 -0.48
N ILE A 104 13.94 -10.60 -0.89
CA ILE A 104 12.65 -10.98 -0.31
C ILE A 104 11.75 -11.56 -1.41
N ASP A 105 11.26 -12.77 -1.19
CA ASP A 105 10.31 -13.41 -2.11
C ASP A 105 8.94 -12.72 -2.03
N ASN A 106 8.39 -12.29 -3.18
CA ASN A 106 7.10 -11.62 -3.28
C ASN A 106 5.95 -12.51 -2.82
N GLU A 107 6.00 -13.81 -3.08
CA GLU A 107 4.96 -14.76 -2.65
C GLU A 107 4.97 -14.93 -1.13
N TRP A 108 6.16 -15.00 -0.53
CA TRP A 108 6.29 -15.00 0.92
C TRP A 108 5.72 -13.71 1.53
N LEU A 109 6.04 -12.55 0.96
CA LEU A 109 5.56 -11.26 1.44
C LEU A 109 4.02 -11.16 1.34
N TYR A 110 3.45 -11.61 0.22
CA TYR A 110 2.01 -11.68 0.04
C TYR A 110 1.35 -12.54 1.13
N LYS A 111 1.90 -13.71 1.42
CA LYS A 111 1.41 -14.60 2.49
C LYS A 111 1.50 -13.95 3.86
N GLN A 112 2.54 -13.15 4.14
CA GLN A 112 2.61 -12.40 5.39
C GLN A 112 1.46 -11.38 5.51
N PHE A 113 1.14 -10.65 4.45
CA PHE A 113 0.01 -9.72 4.45
C PHE A 113 -1.34 -10.44 4.58
N GLN A 114 -1.50 -11.60 3.97
CA GLN A 114 -2.69 -12.44 4.19
C GLN A 114 -2.83 -12.85 5.66
N LEU A 115 -1.78 -13.36 6.29
CA LEU A 115 -1.77 -13.71 7.71
C LEU A 115 -2.12 -12.51 8.59
N LEU A 116 -1.54 -11.34 8.32
CA LEU A 116 -1.78 -10.12 9.07
C LEU A 116 -3.23 -9.64 8.95
N SER A 117 -3.85 -9.77 7.79
CA SER A 117 -5.20 -9.28 7.49
C SER A 117 -6.31 -10.27 7.82
N LEU A 118 -6.00 -11.55 7.98
CA LEU A 118 -6.96 -12.62 8.21
C LEU A 118 -6.71 -13.34 9.55
N HIS A 119 -6.60 -12.57 10.63
CA HIS A 119 -6.42 -13.02 12.03
C HIS A 119 -5.37 -14.14 12.24
N GLY A 120 -4.33 -14.15 11.43
CA GLY A 120 -3.25 -15.16 11.53
C GLY A 120 -3.59 -16.54 10.99
N GLN A 121 -4.69 -16.66 10.24
CA GLN A 121 -5.11 -17.91 9.65
C GLN A 121 -4.22 -18.31 8.46
N ASN A 122 -3.69 -19.52 8.45
CA ASN A 122 -2.75 -20.01 7.43
C ASN A 122 -3.38 -20.43 6.10
N LYS A 123 -4.72 -20.49 6.01
CA LYS A 123 -5.47 -20.79 4.78
C LYS A 123 -6.54 -19.73 4.54
N ASP A 124 -6.62 -19.22 3.33
CA ASP A 124 -7.71 -18.35 2.89
C ASP A 124 -8.96 -19.16 2.49
N ALA A 125 -10.03 -18.47 2.08
CA ALA A 125 -11.28 -19.09 1.69
C ALA A 125 -11.11 -20.02 0.46
N LEU A 126 -10.27 -19.63 -0.50
CA LEU A 126 -10.04 -20.41 -1.72
C LEU A 126 -9.28 -21.71 -1.41
N ALA A 127 -8.26 -21.66 -0.57
CA ALA A 127 -7.53 -22.84 -0.14
C ALA A 127 -8.41 -23.85 0.61
N LYS A 128 -9.48 -23.40 1.28
CA LYS A 128 -10.44 -24.25 2.01
C LYS A 128 -11.46 -24.96 1.11
N THR A 129 -11.59 -24.59 -0.15
CA THR A 129 -12.54 -25.24 -1.09
C THR A 129 -12.08 -26.62 -1.56
N GLN A 130 -10.82 -26.99 -1.36
CA GLN A 130 -10.30 -28.30 -1.68
C GLN A 130 -10.83 -29.37 -0.72
N LEU A 131 -11.03 -30.57 -1.22
CA LEU A 131 -11.55 -31.69 -0.43
C LEU A 131 -10.64 -31.97 0.78
N GLY A 132 -11.17 -31.95 2.01
CA GLY A 132 -10.41 -32.16 3.25
C GLY A 132 -9.62 -30.94 3.73
N ALA A 133 -9.69 -29.78 3.07
CA ALA A 133 -8.90 -28.58 3.39
C ALA A 133 -9.61 -27.61 4.36
N TRP A 134 -10.68 -28.03 5.02
CA TRP A 134 -11.43 -27.20 5.99
C TRP A 134 -10.64 -26.87 7.27
N GLU A 135 -9.69 -27.72 7.65
CA GLU A 135 -8.81 -27.49 8.80
C GLU A 135 -7.81 -26.37 8.51
N TYR A 136 -7.62 -25.46 9.44
CA TYR A 136 -6.66 -24.39 9.41
C TYR A 136 -6.13 -24.09 10.82
N ASP A 137 -4.94 -23.51 10.90
CA ASP A 137 -4.33 -23.06 12.13
C ASP A 137 -4.34 -21.55 12.24
N ILE A 138 -4.41 -21.05 13.47
CA ILE A 138 -4.14 -19.66 13.81
C ILE A 138 -2.67 -19.58 14.25
N ILE A 139 -1.82 -19.01 13.40
CA ILE A 139 -0.36 -18.98 13.65
C ILE A 139 0.01 -17.86 14.62
N ALA A 140 -0.75 -16.73 14.60
CA ALA A 140 -0.51 -15.59 15.44
C ALA A 140 -1.81 -14.78 15.67
N PRO A 141 -1.92 -13.99 16.76
CA PRO A 141 -3.07 -13.13 17.04
C PRO A 141 -3.01 -11.86 16.17
N ASN A 142 -3.34 -11.97 14.90
CA ASN A 142 -3.32 -10.90 13.92
C ASN A 142 -4.69 -10.22 13.73
N PHE A 143 -4.74 -9.20 12.87
CA PHE A 143 -5.92 -8.40 12.62
C PHE A 143 -6.95 -9.14 11.77
N LYS A 144 -8.20 -8.69 11.82
CA LYS A 144 -9.29 -9.10 10.92
C LYS A 144 -9.69 -7.89 10.09
N CYS A 145 -9.09 -7.75 8.91
CA CYS A 145 -9.30 -6.61 8.00
C CYS A 145 -9.30 -7.01 6.52
N ASN A 146 -9.64 -8.26 6.21
CA ASN A 146 -9.78 -8.71 4.83
C ASN A 146 -11.02 -8.10 4.17
N MET A 147 -10.93 -7.81 2.87
CA MET A 147 -12.06 -7.39 2.04
C MET A 147 -13.02 -8.57 1.84
N THR A 148 -14.32 -8.30 1.87
CA THR A 148 -15.34 -9.30 1.53
C THR A 148 -15.60 -9.32 0.02
N ASP A 149 -16.14 -10.43 -0.52
CA ASP A 149 -16.46 -10.57 -1.95
C ASP A 149 -17.49 -9.53 -2.42
N ILE A 150 -18.43 -9.13 -1.54
CA ILE A 150 -19.40 -8.08 -1.85
C ILE A 150 -18.70 -6.76 -2.06
N MET A 151 -17.78 -6.36 -1.18
CA MET A 151 -16.99 -5.15 -1.32
C MET A 151 -16.07 -5.20 -2.56
N ALA A 152 -15.45 -6.34 -2.80
CA ALA A 152 -14.62 -6.56 -3.99
C ALA A 152 -15.45 -6.43 -5.29
N GLY A 153 -16.67 -6.97 -5.33
CA GLY A 153 -17.59 -6.82 -6.45
C GLY A 153 -17.97 -5.37 -6.75
N ILE A 154 -18.22 -4.57 -5.70
CA ILE A 154 -18.45 -3.11 -5.85
C ILE A 154 -17.19 -2.44 -6.43
N GLY A 155 -16.01 -2.77 -5.91
CA GLY A 155 -14.74 -2.23 -6.38
C GLY A 155 -14.46 -2.55 -7.84
N LEU A 156 -14.69 -3.79 -8.28
CA LEU A 156 -14.52 -4.21 -9.66
C LEU A 156 -15.46 -3.47 -10.61
N ALA A 157 -16.71 -3.23 -10.21
CA ALA A 157 -17.67 -2.47 -11.00
C ALA A 157 -17.23 -1.00 -11.17
N GLN A 158 -16.73 -0.37 -10.12
CA GLN A 158 -16.20 0.99 -10.18
C GLN A 158 -14.89 1.07 -10.96
N LEU A 159 -13.99 0.10 -10.79
CA LEU A 159 -12.69 0.10 -11.46
C LEU A 159 -12.83 0.11 -12.99
N LYS A 160 -13.83 -0.59 -13.54
CA LYS A 160 -14.13 -0.55 -14.99
C LYS A 160 -14.46 0.84 -15.48
N ARG A 161 -15.12 1.67 -14.68
CA ARG A 161 -15.57 3.03 -15.00
C ARG A 161 -14.59 4.10 -14.51
N TYR A 162 -13.53 3.71 -13.81
CA TYR A 162 -12.66 4.65 -13.12
C TYR A 162 -11.96 5.66 -14.04
N PRO A 163 -11.47 5.32 -15.24
CA PRO A 163 -10.93 6.29 -16.19
C PRO A 163 -11.92 7.38 -16.59
N GLU A 164 -13.19 7.01 -16.84
CA GLU A 164 -14.28 7.94 -17.15
C GLU A 164 -14.58 8.85 -15.94
N MET A 165 -14.61 8.28 -14.74
CA MET A 165 -14.81 9.05 -13.50
C MET A 165 -13.71 10.09 -13.28
N LEU A 166 -12.44 9.73 -13.53
CA LEU A 166 -11.31 10.67 -13.45
C LEU A 166 -11.41 11.76 -14.50
N HIS A 167 -11.78 11.42 -15.75
CA HIS A 167 -11.99 12.39 -16.80
C HIS A 167 -13.07 13.41 -16.40
N ARG A 168 -14.22 12.92 -15.93
CA ARG A 168 -15.32 13.78 -15.49
C ARG A 168 -14.93 14.71 -14.32
N ARG A 169 -14.14 14.24 -13.37
CA ARG A 169 -13.61 15.09 -12.29
C ARG A 169 -12.72 16.22 -12.82
N ARG A 170 -11.85 15.93 -13.79
CA ARG A 170 -11.01 16.97 -14.44
C ARG A 170 -11.84 18.02 -15.15
N GLU A 171 -12.90 17.62 -15.87
CA GLU A 171 -13.83 18.57 -16.50
C GLU A 171 -14.51 19.48 -15.46
N ILE A 172 -14.91 18.92 -14.32
CA ILE A 172 -15.54 19.69 -13.23
C ILE A 172 -14.53 20.68 -12.65
N ILE A 173 -13.29 20.26 -12.36
CA ILE A 173 -12.24 21.15 -11.87
C ILE A 173 -12.05 22.33 -12.83
N GLY A 174 -11.89 22.09 -14.12
CA GLY A 174 -11.73 23.16 -15.11
C GLY A 174 -12.93 24.10 -15.28
N ARG A 175 -14.04 23.88 -14.57
CA ARG A 175 -15.17 24.83 -14.47
C ARG A 175 -15.08 25.73 -13.25
N TYR A 176 -14.27 25.36 -12.26
CA TYR A 176 -14.06 26.15 -11.04
C TYR A 176 -12.83 27.05 -11.16
N ASP A 177 -11.89 26.72 -12.05
CA ASP A 177 -10.71 27.52 -12.39
C ASP A 177 -11.04 28.57 -13.49
#